data_c6cbf1ad1f07c7da5d40cae7cb39d656
#
_entry.id   c6cbf1ad1f07c7da5d40cae7cb39d656
#
_cell.length_a   1.000
_cell.length_b   1.000
_cell.length_c   1.000
_cell.angle_alpha   90.00
_cell.angle_beta   90.00
_cell.angle_gamma   90.00
#
_symmetry.space_group_name_H-M   'P 1'
#
loop_
_entity.id
_entity.type
_entity.pdbx_description
1 polymer ?
#
loop_
_entity_poly.entity_id
_entity_poly.type
_entity_poly.pdbx_seq_one_letter_code
_entity_poly.pdbx_strand_id
1 'polypeptide(L)'
;MIEERSAGVILFNKTEGIQFLVLKYPSGHWDFVKGNIEEGEEEEETVKRELFEETGINNLEIHQGFNEKAEYNYYKKNNKVHKIVSYYLAETNQKQVKLSFEHLDHKWSNYEDSMKLITFENSKEILKKGNERINNPTKN
;
A
#
# COMPACT_ATOMS: atom_id res chain seq x y z
N MET A 1 16.93 -6.60 19.06
CA MET A 1 15.80 -6.08 18.26
C MET A 1 15.93 -6.57 16.83
N ILE A 2 14.85 -7.07 16.28
CA ILE A 2 14.80 -7.53 14.90
C ILE A 2 14.35 -6.35 14.02
N GLU A 3 14.97 -6.19 12.86
CA GLU A 3 14.56 -5.16 11.91
C GLU A 3 13.93 -5.82 10.70
N GLU A 4 12.75 -5.32 10.31
CA GLU A 4 12.03 -5.78 9.12
C GLU A 4 11.83 -4.63 8.16
N ARG A 5 11.99 -4.90 6.87
CA ARG A 5 11.78 -3.92 5.81
C ARG A 5 10.73 -4.42 4.85
N SER A 6 9.74 -3.58 4.61
CA SER A 6 8.65 -3.87 3.67
C SER A 6 8.52 -2.74 2.67
N ALA A 7 7.88 -3.06 1.55
CA ALA A 7 7.47 -2.05 0.58
C ALA A 7 5.97 -2.20 0.35
N GLY A 8 5.30 -1.07 0.18
CA GLY A 8 3.88 -1.04 -0.04
C GLY A 8 3.51 -0.05 -1.11
N VAL A 9 2.24 -0.03 -1.52
CA VAL A 9 1.79 0.83 -2.60
C VAL A 9 0.43 1.42 -2.30
N ILE A 10 0.33 2.75 -2.52
CA ILE A 10 -0.96 3.42 -2.63
C ILE A 10 -1.34 3.31 -4.10
N LEU A 11 -2.25 2.41 -4.41
CA LEU A 11 -2.68 2.16 -5.78
C LEU A 11 -3.96 2.91 -6.06
N PHE A 12 -4.00 3.67 -7.15
CA PHE A 12 -5.21 4.41 -7.51
C PHE A 12 -5.60 4.18 -8.95
N ASN A 13 -6.87 4.47 -9.23
CA ASN A 13 -7.50 4.32 -10.53
C ASN A 13 -8.30 5.60 -10.81
N LYS A 14 -8.32 6.03 -12.08
CA LYS A 14 -8.99 7.28 -12.47
C LYS A 14 -10.22 7.07 -13.36
N THR A 15 -10.64 5.82 -13.59
CA THR A 15 -11.71 5.56 -14.57
C THR A 15 -13.06 6.16 -14.16
N GLU A 16 -13.33 6.24 -12.87
CA GLU A 16 -14.58 6.81 -12.35
C GLU A 16 -14.26 7.78 -11.20
N GLY A 17 -13.39 8.77 -11.51
CA GLY A 17 -12.80 9.60 -10.48
C GLY A 17 -11.66 8.86 -9.81
N ILE A 18 -10.96 9.52 -8.89
CA ILE A 18 -9.82 8.90 -8.22
C ILE A 18 -10.33 7.97 -7.13
N GLN A 19 -9.98 6.69 -7.26
CA GLN A 19 -10.32 5.66 -6.29
C GLN A 19 -9.05 4.92 -5.87
N PHE A 20 -8.97 4.59 -4.59
CA PHE A 20 -7.82 3.90 -3.99
C PHE A 20 -8.18 2.49 -3.64
N LEU A 21 -7.22 1.57 -3.78
CA LEU A 21 -7.41 0.17 -3.40
C LEU A 21 -7.00 -0.04 -1.95
N VAL A 22 -7.92 -0.57 -1.16
CA VAL A 22 -7.69 -0.91 0.24
C VAL A 22 -8.11 -2.35 0.46
N LEU A 23 -7.29 -3.10 1.20
CA LEU A 23 -7.52 -4.52 1.46
C LEU A 23 -7.84 -4.76 2.93
N LYS A 24 -8.72 -5.73 3.19
CA LYS A 24 -9.01 -6.18 4.54
C LYS A 24 -8.14 -7.38 4.88
N TYR A 25 -7.38 -7.27 5.95
CA TYR A 25 -6.47 -8.30 6.43
C TYR A 25 -7.16 -9.25 7.41
N PRO A 26 -6.62 -10.46 7.63
CA PRO A 26 -7.27 -11.45 8.51
C PRO A 26 -7.57 -10.95 9.92
N SER A 27 -6.75 -10.05 10.45
CA SER A 27 -6.99 -9.47 11.77
C SER A 27 -8.13 -8.45 11.79
N GLY A 28 -8.72 -8.15 10.62
CA GLY A 28 -9.85 -7.24 10.51
C GLY A 28 -9.48 -5.81 10.16
N HIS A 29 -8.21 -5.47 10.15
CA HIS A 29 -7.78 -4.11 9.79
C HIS A 29 -7.77 -3.93 8.26
N TRP A 30 -7.91 -2.67 7.84
CA TRP A 30 -7.85 -2.27 6.44
C TRP A 30 -6.59 -1.48 6.18
N ASP A 31 -5.86 -1.83 5.13
CA ASP A 31 -4.59 -1.17 4.81
C ASP A 31 -4.26 -1.38 3.33
N PHE A 32 -3.14 -0.80 2.91
CA PHE A 32 -2.66 -0.94 1.53
C PHE A 32 -1.99 -2.29 1.31
N VAL A 33 -1.76 -2.61 0.03
CA VAL A 33 -0.91 -3.75 -0.34
C VAL A 33 0.51 -3.47 0.13
N LYS A 34 1.11 -4.43 0.83
CA LYS A 34 2.51 -4.34 1.27
C LYS A 34 3.04 -5.73 1.60
N GLY A 35 4.34 -5.87 1.55
CA GLY A 35 4.98 -7.12 1.94
C GLY A 35 6.46 -6.93 2.15
N ASN A 36 7.07 -7.96 2.73
CA ASN A 36 8.49 -7.93 3.07
C ASN A 36 9.36 -7.95 1.81
N ILE A 37 10.42 -7.14 1.85
CA ILE A 37 11.40 -7.11 0.77
C ILE A 37 12.23 -8.38 0.86
N GLU A 38 12.27 -9.14 -0.23
CA GLU A 38 13.04 -10.39 -0.28
C GLU A 38 14.49 -10.11 -0.66
N GLU A 39 15.35 -11.03 -0.30
CA GLU A 39 16.77 -10.90 -0.59
C GLU A 39 17.00 -10.68 -2.08
N GLY A 40 17.75 -9.63 -2.42
CA GLY A 40 18.05 -9.29 -3.81
C GLY A 40 16.99 -8.45 -4.50
N GLU A 41 15.85 -8.19 -3.84
CA GLU A 41 14.80 -7.36 -4.44
C GLU A 41 15.03 -5.88 -4.20
N GLU A 42 14.75 -5.08 -5.23
CA GLU A 42 14.57 -3.64 -5.05
C GLU A 42 13.16 -3.40 -4.51
N GLU A 43 12.95 -2.25 -3.87
CA GLU A 43 11.64 -1.93 -3.29
C GLU A 43 10.52 -1.94 -4.33
N GLU A 44 10.76 -1.40 -5.52
CA GLU A 44 9.75 -1.42 -6.59
C GLU A 44 9.42 -2.82 -7.07
N GLU A 45 10.40 -3.72 -7.06
CA GLU A 45 10.16 -5.12 -7.40
C GLU A 45 9.26 -5.79 -6.36
N THR A 46 9.48 -5.48 -5.09
CA THR A 46 8.64 -5.97 -4.00
C THR A 46 7.19 -5.49 -4.18
N VAL A 47 7.02 -4.20 -4.50
CA VAL A 47 5.69 -3.63 -4.76
C VAL A 47 4.98 -4.39 -5.85
N LYS A 48 5.64 -4.60 -6.99
CA LYS A 48 5.03 -5.30 -8.13
C LYS A 48 4.69 -6.74 -7.79
N ARG A 49 5.61 -7.44 -7.12
CA ARG A 49 5.40 -8.83 -6.75
C ARG A 49 4.25 -8.98 -5.76
N GLU A 50 4.26 -8.19 -4.69
CA GLU A 50 3.21 -8.26 -3.68
C GLU A 50 1.85 -7.88 -4.24
N LEU A 51 1.80 -6.85 -5.08
CA LEU A 51 0.55 -6.44 -5.72
C LEU A 51 -0.03 -7.57 -6.57
N PHE A 52 0.81 -8.21 -7.37
CA PHE A 52 0.36 -9.33 -8.20
C PHE A 52 -0.08 -10.53 -7.36
N GLU A 53 0.71 -10.89 -6.34
CA GLU A 53 0.37 -12.02 -5.47
C GLU A 53 -0.94 -11.80 -4.72
N GLU A 54 -1.17 -10.57 -4.25
CA GLU A 54 -2.33 -10.29 -3.40
C GLU A 54 -3.59 -9.93 -4.18
N THR A 55 -3.47 -9.39 -5.39
CA THR A 55 -4.62 -8.86 -6.13
C THR A 55 -4.73 -9.31 -7.58
N GLY A 56 -3.69 -9.92 -8.13
CA GLY A 56 -3.65 -10.26 -9.53
C GLY A 56 -3.40 -9.08 -10.47
N ILE A 57 -3.19 -7.89 -9.93
CA ILE A 57 -2.92 -6.70 -10.75
C ILE A 57 -1.45 -6.67 -11.14
N ASN A 58 -1.18 -6.60 -12.45
CA ASN A 58 0.17 -6.51 -12.97
C ASN A 58 0.39 -5.29 -13.87
N ASN A 59 -0.65 -4.50 -14.09
CA ASN A 59 -0.59 -3.27 -14.89
C ASN A 59 -0.55 -2.09 -13.93
N LEU A 60 0.63 -1.50 -13.75
CA LEU A 60 0.76 -0.34 -12.86
C LEU A 60 1.87 0.58 -13.38
N GLU A 61 1.67 1.86 -13.17
CA GLU A 61 2.66 2.89 -13.46
C GLU A 61 3.02 3.56 -12.15
N ILE A 62 4.28 3.39 -11.74
CA ILE A 62 4.77 3.99 -10.49
C ILE A 62 5.07 5.46 -10.73
N HIS A 63 4.53 6.33 -9.88
CA HIS A 63 4.77 7.76 -9.95
C HIS A 63 6.12 8.07 -9.31
N GLN A 64 7.06 8.51 -10.13
CA GLN A 64 8.42 8.79 -9.68
C GLN A 64 8.45 9.96 -8.70
N GLY A 65 9.37 9.89 -7.75
CA GLY A 65 9.55 10.94 -6.76
C GLY A 65 8.71 10.81 -5.52
N PHE A 66 7.77 9.86 -5.47
CA PHE A 66 6.99 9.61 -4.28
C PHE A 66 7.58 8.39 -3.55
N ASN A 67 8.03 8.61 -2.33
CA ASN A 67 8.51 7.52 -1.46
C ASN A 67 8.37 8.01 -0.02
N GLU A 68 7.35 7.50 0.66
CA GLU A 68 7.07 7.87 2.04
C GLU A 68 7.26 6.66 2.94
N LYS A 69 7.82 6.89 4.12
CA LYS A 69 8.13 5.80 5.04
C LYS A 69 7.26 5.87 6.28
N ALA A 70 6.83 4.70 6.75
CA ALA A 70 6.20 4.56 8.04
C ALA A 70 7.03 3.60 8.87
N GLU A 71 7.21 3.92 10.15
CA GLU A 71 7.98 3.10 11.08
C GLU A 71 7.13 2.78 12.29
N TYR A 72 7.23 1.55 12.77
CA TYR A 72 6.56 1.16 14.01
C TYR A 72 7.25 -0.05 14.61
N ASN A 73 7.00 -0.26 15.91
CA ASN A 73 7.53 -1.41 16.63
C ASN A 73 6.38 -2.34 16.98
N TYR A 74 6.65 -3.65 16.96
CA TYR A 74 5.70 -4.63 17.43
C TYR A 74 6.47 -5.82 18.00
N TYR A 75 5.74 -6.74 18.63
CA TYR A 75 6.36 -7.93 19.21
C TYR A 75 5.94 -9.17 18.42
N LYS A 76 6.92 -10.02 18.14
CA LYS A 76 6.73 -11.29 17.45
C LYS A 76 7.43 -12.36 18.29
N LYS A 77 6.64 -13.26 18.88
CA LYS A 77 7.19 -14.32 19.74
C LYS A 77 8.13 -13.75 20.81
N ASN A 78 7.68 -12.71 21.51
CA ASN A 78 8.44 -12.02 22.56
C ASN A 78 9.68 -11.26 22.11
N ASN A 79 9.94 -11.22 20.80
CA ASN A 79 11.01 -10.42 20.24
C ASN A 79 10.47 -9.07 19.77
N LYS A 80 11.13 -8.00 20.14
CA LYS A 80 10.79 -6.67 19.66
C LYS A 80 11.24 -6.52 18.20
N VAL A 81 10.32 -6.13 17.34
CA VAL A 81 10.59 -5.93 15.92
C VAL A 81 10.40 -4.45 15.59
N HIS A 82 11.39 -3.88 14.92
CA HIS A 82 11.30 -2.54 14.34
C HIS A 82 11.01 -2.69 12.86
N LYS A 83 9.87 -2.19 12.42
CA LYS A 83 9.44 -2.33 11.03
C LYS A 83 9.44 -0.99 10.31
N ILE A 84 10.05 -0.97 9.13
CA ILE A 84 10.04 0.19 8.23
C ILE A 84 9.32 -0.23 6.96
N VAL A 85 8.30 0.53 6.56
CA VAL A 85 7.58 0.30 5.31
C VAL A 85 7.82 1.48 4.39
N SER A 86 8.32 1.22 3.19
CA SER A 86 8.48 2.25 2.16
C SER A 86 7.27 2.19 1.24
N TYR A 87 6.51 3.29 1.15
CA TYR A 87 5.30 3.35 0.34
C TYR A 87 5.54 4.10 -0.96
N TYR A 88 5.08 3.49 -2.04
CA TYR A 88 5.09 4.04 -3.39
C TYR A 88 3.69 4.44 -3.80
N LEU A 89 3.59 5.28 -4.82
CA LEU A 89 2.31 5.69 -5.39
C LEU A 89 2.28 5.17 -6.81
N ALA A 90 1.20 4.48 -7.18
CA ALA A 90 1.08 3.92 -8.52
C ALA A 90 -0.34 4.01 -9.04
N GLU A 91 -0.45 4.15 -10.34
CA GLU A 91 -1.73 4.21 -11.05
C GLU A 91 -1.93 2.93 -11.84
N THR A 92 -3.18 2.43 -11.89
CA THR A 92 -3.54 1.29 -12.72
C THR A 92 -4.87 1.55 -13.41
N ASN A 93 -5.02 0.98 -14.61
CA ASN A 93 -6.34 0.94 -15.26
C ASN A 93 -7.01 -0.43 -15.06
N GLN A 94 -6.36 -1.34 -14.35
CA GLN A 94 -6.90 -2.67 -14.06
C GLN A 94 -7.66 -2.64 -12.76
N LYS A 95 -8.99 -2.61 -12.81
CA LYS A 95 -9.83 -2.54 -11.61
C LYS A 95 -10.20 -3.91 -11.05
N GLN A 96 -10.11 -4.96 -11.87
CA GLN A 96 -10.47 -6.29 -11.42
C GLN A 96 -9.44 -6.83 -10.45
N VAL A 97 -9.91 -7.21 -9.27
CA VAL A 97 -9.08 -7.74 -8.20
C VAL A 97 -9.42 -9.20 -7.96
N LYS A 98 -8.39 -10.03 -7.95
CA LYS A 98 -8.51 -11.42 -7.57
C LYS A 98 -7.70 -11.59 -6.28
N LEU A 99 -8.38 -11.57 -5.15
CA LEU A 99 -7.71 -11.63 -3.86
C LEU A 99 -7.05 -12.98 -3.61
N SER A 100 -5.86 -12.92 -3.01
CA SER A 100 -5.24 -14.12 -2.47
C SER A 100 -6.04 -14.59 -1.24
N PHE A 101 -5.83 -15.84 -0.82
CA PHE A 101 -6.50 -16.37 0.36
C PHE A 101 -6.08 -15.66 1.66
N GLU A 102 -5.03 -14.84 1.62
CA GLU A 102 -4.54 -14.12 2.79
C GLU A 102 -5.37 -12.88 3.14
N HIS A 103 -6.27 -12.46 2.24
CA HIS A 103 -7.08 -11.27 2.45
C HIS A 103 -8.56 -11.59 2.45
N LEU A 104 -9.33 -10.89 3.29
CA LEU A 104 -10.75 -11.14 3.46
C LEU A 104 -11.62 -10.37 2.46
N ASP A 105 -11.20 -9.19 2.04
CA ASP A 105 -12.00 -8.30 1.20
C ASP A 105 -11.13 -7.22 0.58
N HIS A 106 -11.69 -6.52 -0.38
CA HIS A 106 -11.05 -5.34 -0.99
C HIS A 106 -12.11 -4.31 -1.32
N LYS A 107 -11.67 -3.05 -1.40
CA LYS A 107 -12.53 -1.96 -1.88
C LYS A 107 -11.74 -0.97 -2.69
N TRP A 108 -12.35 -0.51 -3.77
CA TRP A 108 -11.95 0.70 -4.46
C TRP A 108 -12.82 1.82 -3.91
N SER A 109 -12.24 2.82 -3.29
CA SER A 109 -13.01 3.90 -2.67
C SER A 109 -12.34 5.26 -2.89
N ASN A 110 -13.16 6.31 -2.86
CA ASN A 110 -12.63 7.66 -2.99
C ASN A 110 -11.80 8.02 -1.77
N TYR A 111 -11.20 9.22 -1.79
CA TYR A 111 -10.30 9.63 -0.71
C TYR A 111 -10.99 9.66 0.66
N GLU A 112 -12.16 10.32 0.72
CA GLU A 112 -12.88 10.44 2.00
C GLU A 112 -13.27 9.09 2.58
N ASP A 113 -13.80 8.21 1.75
CA ASP A 113 -14.21 6.87 2.20
C ASP A 113 -13.01 6.02 2.57
N SER A 114 -11.91 6.13 1.83
CA SER A 114 -10.67 5.42 2.15
C SER A 114 -10.10 5.88 3.48
N MET A 115 -10.14 7.18 3.77
CA MET A 115 -9.68 7.72 5.05
C MET A 115 -10.50 7.18 6.22
N LYS A 116 -11.80 6.94 6.01
CA LYS A 116 -12.65 6.36 7.05
C LYS A 116 -12.40 4.87 7.22
N LEU A 117 -12.08 4.20 6.13
CA LEU A 117 -11.92 2.73 6.11
C LEU A 117 -10.59 2.28 6.68
N ILE A 118 -9.51 2.98 6.35
CA ILE A 118 -8.15 2.59 6.78
C ILE A 118 -8.05 2.64 8.30
N THR A 119 -7.48 1.59 8.86
CA THR A 119 -7.47 1.40 10.32
C THR A 119 -6.42 2.25 11.03
N PHE A 120 -5.20 2.33 10.47
CA PHE A 120 -4.06 2.92 11.18
C PHE A 120 -3.81 4.38 10.79
N GLU A 121 -3.51 5.21 11.80
CA GLU A 121 -3.24 6.63 11.57
C GLU A 121 -2.04 6.85 10.65
N ASN A 122 -0.99 6.04 10.80
CA ASN A 122 0.18 6.16 9.93
C ASN A 122 -0.19 5.95 8.45
N SER A 123 -1.06 4.98 8.18
CA SER A 123 -1.50 4.71 6.81
C SER A 123 -2.38 5.84 6.27
N LYS A 124 -3.20 6.45 7.13
CA LYS A 124 -4.01 7.61 6.74
C LYS A 124 -3.13 8.80 6.34
N GLU A 125 -2.04 9.03 7.09
CA GLU A 125 -1.09 10.09 6.75
C GLU A 125 -0.43 9.83 5.39
N ILE A 126 -0.07 8.59 5.13
CA ILE A 126 0.52 8.19 3.85
C ILE A 126 -0.48 8.42 2.71
N LEU A 127 -1.75 8.04 2.92
CA LEU A 127 -2.80 8.27 1.91
C LEU A 127 -2.97 9.77 1.63
N LYS A 128 -2.96 10.58 2.67
CA LYS A 128 -3.08 12.03 2.53
C LYS A 128 -1.98 12.58 1.62
N LYS A 129 -0.75 12.15 1.85
CA LYS A 129 0.38 12.56 1.02
C LYS A 129 0.25 12.09 -0.42
N GLY A 130 -0.21 10.86 -0.63
CA GLY A 130 -0.46 10.34 -1.96
C GLY A 130 -1.53 11.12 -2.70
N ASN A 131 -2.62 11.43 -2.01
CA ASN A 131 -3.71 12.20 -2.60
C ASN A 131 -3.26 13.63 -2.97
N GLU A 132 -2.46 14.25 -2.12
CA GLU A 132 -1.90 15.57 -2.41
C GLU A 132 -1.03 15.52 -3.67
N ARG A 133 -0.21 14.48 -3.81
CA ARG A 133 0.66 14.32 -4.97
C ARG A 133 -0.15 14.16 -6.26
N ILE A 134 -1.24 13.38 -6.22
CA ILE A 134 -2.10 13.18 -7.39
C ILE A 134 -2.74 14.49 -7.82
N ASN A 135 -3.18 15.31 -6.86
CA ASN A 135 -3.86 16.57 -7.14
C ASN A 135 -2.91 17.73 -7.45
N ASN A 136 -1.61 17.57 -7.14
CA ASN A 136 -0.58 18.59 -7.37
C ASN A 136 0.65 17.94 -7.99
N PRO A 137 0.56 17.41 -9.22
CA PRO A 137 1.63 16.60 -9.80
C PRO A 137 2.92 17.37 -10.10
N THR A 138 2.85 18.71 -10.18
CA THR A 138 4.03 19.54 -10.44
C THR A 138 4.81 19.90 -9.18
N LYS A 139 4.27 19.55 -8.02
CA LYS A 139 4.90 19.84 -6.74
C LYS A 139 5.91 18.76 -6.42
N ASN A 140 7.16 19.12 -6.36
CA ASN A 140 8.25 18.20 -6.05
C ASN A 140 8.49 18.11 -4.55
#